data_65f641be242fcab770c8d135d710ac03
#
_entry.id   65f641be242fcab770c8d135d710ac03
#
_cell.length_a   1.000
_cell.length_b   1.000
_cell.length_c   1.000
_cell.angle_alpha   90.00
_cell.angle_beta   90.00
_cell.angle_gamma   90.00
#
_symmetry.space_group_name_H-M   'P 1'
#
loop_
_entity.id
_entity.type
_entity.pdbx_description
1 polymer ?
#
loop_
_entity_poly.entity_id
_entity_poly.type
_entity_poly.pdbx_seq_one_letter_code
_entity_poly.pdbx_strand_id
1 'polypeptide(L)'
;MDPQAVSEAIAELAPVLQADGADLTLVEANPATSRIEVRLEVTDASCAECVLPGPLLEQVISAAISRRVPSEFELILHDPR
;
A
#
# COMPACT_ATOMS: atom_id res chain seq x y z
N MET A 1 -11.88 10.78 6.03
CA MET A 1 -11.13 9.95 5.04
C MET A 1 -12.10 9.20 4.15
N ASP A 2 -11.85 9.20 2.85
CA ASP A 2 -12.70 8.50 1.89
C ASP A 2 -12.08 7.14 1.55
N PRO A 3 -12.72 6.01 1.90
CA PRO A 3 -12.18 4.68 1.58
C PRO A 3 -11.98 4.45 0.09
N GLN A 4 -12.83 5.06 -0.75
CA GLN A 4 -12.69 4.94 -2.19
C GLN A 4 -11.41 5.62 -2.69
N ALA A 5 -11.08 6.78 -2.14
CA ALA A 5 -9.83 7.48 -2.49
C ALA A 5 -8.61 6.64 -2.11
N VAL A 6 -8.66 5.97 -0.95
CA VAL A 6 -7.60 5.06 -0.51
C VAL A 6 -7.48 3.88 -1.48
N SER A 7 -8.61 3.27 -1.85
CA SER A 7 -8.64 2.16 -2.79
C SER A 7 -8.06 2.55 -4.15
N GLU A 8 -8.38 3.74 -4.64
CA GLU A 8 -7.82 4.26 -5.89
C GLU A 8 -6.31 4.45 -5.82
N ALA A 9 -5.81 4.95 -4.70
CA ALA A 9 -4.38 5.13 -4.49
C ALA A 9 -3.65 3.77 -4.53
N ILE A 10 -4.21 2.76 -3.88
CA ILE A 10 -3.64 1.41 -3.87
C ILE A 10 -3.68 0.82 -5.28
N ALA A 11 -4.78 0.99 -6.00
CA ALA A 11 -4.92 0.51 -7.37
C ALA A 11 -3.90 1.17 -8.33
N GLU A 12 -3.55 2.42 -8.07
CA GLU A 12 -2.55 3.14 -8.84
C GLU A 12 -1.15 2.55 -8.64
N LEU A 13 -0.84 2.08 -7.43
CA LEU A 13 0.46 1.50 -7.11
C LEU A 13 0.59 0.04 -7.53
N ALA A 14 -0.51 -0.70 -7.60
CA ALA A 14 -0.48 -2.12 -7.89
C ALA A 14 0.28 -2.48 -9.19
N PRO A 15 0.07 -1.78 -10.34
CA PRO A 15 0.81 -2.10 -11.55
C PRO A 15 2.32 -1.93 -11.43
N VAL A 16 2.77 -0.95 -10.65
CA VAL A 16 4.19 -0.70 -10.40
C VAL A 16 4.80 -1.88 -9.66
N LEU A 17 4.12 -2.37 -8.64
CA LEU A 17 4.59 -3.52 -7.86
C LEU A 17 4.48 -4.83 -8.65
N GLN A 18 3.47 -4.98 -9.49
CA GLN A 18 3.32 -6.16 -10.34
C GLN A 18 4.49 -6.31 -11.30
N ALA A 19 5.04 -5.21 -11.78
CA ALA A 19 6.23 -5.24 -12.62
C ALA A 19 7.45 -5.79 -11.87
N ASP A 20 7.46 -5.67 -10.54
CA ASP A 20 8.52 -6.19 -9.68
C ASP A 20 8.20 -7.58 -9.10
N GLY A 21 7.11 -8.19 -9.51
CA GLY A 21 6.72 -9.51 -9.04
C GLY A 21 5.96 -9.49 -7.72
N ALA A 22 5.28 -8.39 -7.42
CA ALA A 22 4.50 -8.25 -6.20
C ALA A 22 3.13 -7.66 -6.49
N ASP A 23 2.24 -7.71 -5.50
CA ASP A 23 0.93 -7.09 -5.58
C ASP A 23 0.59 -6.43 -4.25
N LEU A 24 -0.34 -5.50 -4.28
CA LEU A 24 -0.74 -4.74 -3.12
C LEU A 24 -2.26 -4.80 -2.98
N THR A 25 -2.72 -5.20 -1.80
CA THR A 25 -4.15 -5.36 -1.54
C THR A 25 -4.55 -4.48 -0.36
N LEU A 26 -5.62 -3.71 -0.53
CA LEU A 26 -6.21 -2.95 0.57
C LEU A 26 -7.02 -3.90 1.45
N VAL A 27 -6.58 -4.06 2.69
CA VAL A 27 -7.26 -4.93 3.67
C VAL A 27 -8.40 -4.16 4.33
N GLU A 28 -8.10 -2.96 4.82
CA GLU A 28 -9.09 -2.14 5.51
C GLU A 28 -8.73 -0.66 5.39
N ALA A 29 -9.77 0.17 5.26
CA ALA A 29 -9.65 1.61 5.40
C ALA A 29 -10.75 2.05 6.35
N ASN A 30 -10.38 2.37 7.59
CA ASN A 30 -11.33 2.73 8.63
C ASN A 30 -11.30 4.24 8.88
N PRO A 31 -12.33 4.98 8.43
CA PRO A 31 -12.36 6.43 8.59
C PRO A 31 -12.57 6.86 10.05
N ALA A 32 -13.18 6.03 10.87
CA ALA A 32 -13.44 6.37 12.27
C ALA A 32 -12.14 6.45 13.08
N THR A 33 -11.17 5.58 12.77
CA THR A 33 -9.87 5.56 13.45
C THR A 33 -8.75 6.12 12.59
N SER A 34 -9.05 6.53 11.36
CA SER A 34 -8.07 6.98 10.38
C SER A 34 -6.96 5.95 10.16
N ARG A 35 -7.33 4.68 10.13
CA ARG A 35 -6.40 3.56 9.99
C ARG A 35 -6.56 2.91 8.62
N ILE A 36 -5.44 2.67 7.96
CA ILE A 36 -5.39 2.02 6.66
C ILE A 36 -4.49 0.80 6.78
N GLU A 37 -5.02 -0.37 6.48
CA GLU A 37 -4.26 -1.61 6.45
C GLU A 37 -4.09 -2.08 5.01
N VAL A 38 -2.87 -2.38 4.63
CA VAL A 38 -2.50 -2.81 3.29
C VAL A 38 -1.65 -4.08 3.40
N ARG A 39 -1.89 -5.02 2.51
CA ARG A 39 -1.14 -6.26 2.47
C ARG A 39 -0.29 -6.32 1.20
N LEU A 40 0.99 -6.62 1.37
CA LEU A 40 1.89 -6.91 0.27
C LEU A 40 1.87 -8.41 -0.01
N GLU A 41 1.74 -8.77 -1.29
CA GLU A 41 1.86 -10.15 -1.74
C GLU A 41 3.01 -10.23 -2.74
N VAL A 42 3.93 -11.17 -2.52
CA VAL A 42 5.04 -11.42 -3.43
C VAL A 42 4.64 -12.61 -4.32
N THR A 43 4.38 -12.33 -5.60
CA THR A 43 3.94 -13.34 -6.55
C THR A 43 5.11 -14.07 -7.21
N ASP A 44 6.29 -13.44 -7.21
CA ASP A 44 7.52 -14.05 -7.72
C ASP A 44 8.55 -14.12 -6.60
N ALA A 45 8.68 -15.30 -5.99
CA ALA A 45 9.58 -15.50 -4.86
C ALA A 45 11.05 -15.33 -5.23
N SER A 46 11.42 -15.53 -6.50
CA SER A 46 12.79 -15.33 -6.95
C SER A 46 13.18 -13.85 -7.04
N CYS A 47 12.19 -12.97 -7.01
CA CYS A 47 12.38 -11.53 -7.13
C CYS A 47 11.86 -10.78 -5.90
N ALA A 48 11.81 -11.44 -4.74
CA ALA A 48 11.34 -10.80 -3.51
C ALA A 48 12.17 -9.56 -3.14
N GLU A 49 13.46 -9.57 -3.49
CA GLU A 49 14.36 -8.43 -3.24
C GLU A 49 14.21 -7.31 -4.25
N CYS A 50 13.51 -7.55 -5.36
CA CYS A 50 13.22 -6.51 -6.35
C CYS A 50 12.22 -5.49 -5.83
N VAL A 51 11.43 -5.87 -4.83
CA VAL A 51 10.45 -4.99 -4.21
C VAL A 51 11.15 -4.13 -3.16
N LEU A 52 10.74 -2.87 -3.04
CA LEU A 52 11.30 -1.94 -2.08
C LEU A 52 11.26 -2.52 -0.66
N PRO A 53 12.27 -2.22 0.19
CA PRO A 53 12.20 -2.55 1.60
C PRO A 53 10.94 -2.00 2.25
N GLY A 54 10.43 -2.69 3.28
CA GLY A 54 9.19 -2.32 3.95
C GLY A 54 9.07 -0.85 4.32
N PRO A 55 10.07 -0.25 5.00
CA PRO A 55 10.00 1.18 5.36
C PRO A 55 9.88 2.12 4.17
N LEU A 56 10.59 1.86 3.08
CA LEU A 56 10.50 2.66 1.86
C LEU A 56 9.16 2.46 1.15
N LEU A 57 8.68 1.23 1.14
CA LEU A 57 7.39 0.90 0.54
C LEU A 57 6.26 1.60 1.30
N GLU A 58 6.31 1.64 2.62
CA GLU A 58 5.36 2.38 3.43
C GLU A 58 5.34 3.86 3.08
N GLN A 59 6.51 4.47 2.87
CA GLN A 59 6.60 5.88 2.49
C GLN A 59 5.97 6.14 1.13
N VAL A 60 6.20 5.26 0.17
CA VAL A 60 5.62 5.38 -1.17
C VAL A 60 4.09 5.26 -1.10
N ILE A 61 3.59 4.29 -0.36
CA ILE A 61 2.16 4.08 -0.20
C ILE A 61 1.52 5.29 0.51
N SER A 62 2.14 5.75 1.61
CA SER A 62 1.66 6.92 2.34
C SER A 62 1.60 8.15 1.46
N ALA A 63 2.63 8.38 0.65
CA ALA A 63 2.66 9.52 -0.26
C ALA A 63 1.54 9.46 -1.29
N ALA A 64 1.29 8.29 -1.86
CA ALA A 64 0.22 8.09 -2.83
C ALA A 64 -1.16 8.34 -2.21
N ILE A 65 -1.37 7.84 -1.00
CA ILE A 65 -2.63 8.04 -0.29
C ILE A 65 -2.80 9.50 0.10
N SER A 66 -1.73 10.15 0.58
CA SER A 66 -1.78 11.56 1.00
C SER A 66 -2.16 12.52 -0.12
N ARG A 67 -1.86 12.17 -1.36
CA ARG A 67 -2.28 12.99 -2.52
C ARG A 67 -3.80 13.03 -2.69
N ARG A 68 -4.49 11.99 -2.22
CA ARG A 68 -5.92 11.83 -2.38
C ARG A 68 -6.70 12.07 -1.09
N VAL A 69 -6.03 11.85 0.06
CA VAL A 69 -6.62 11.99 1.40
C VAL A 69 -5.86 13.09 2.14
N PRO A 70 -6.45 14.28 2.31
CA PRO A 70 -5.73 15.41 2.95
C PRO A 70 -5.62 15.30 4.46
N SER A 71 -6.34 14.38 5.09
CA SER A 71 -6.29 14.17 6.54
C SER A 71 -5.16 13.24 6.94
N GLU A 72 -4.76 13.31 8.20
CA GLU A 72 -3.78 12.37 8.75
C GLU A 72 -4.38 10.98 8.89
N PHE A 73 -3.53 9.98 8.71
CA PHE A 73 -3.93 8.57 8.83
C PHE A 73 -2.77 7.73 9.32
N GLU A 74 -3.08 6.55 9.87
CA GLU A 74 -2.10 5.54 10.26
C GLU A 74 -2.07 4.45 9.19
N LEU A 75 -0.89 4.20 8.64
CA LEU A 75 -0.71 3.14 7.65
C LEU A 75 -0.07 1.93 8.31
N ILE A 76 -0.69 0.78 8.11
CA ILE A 76 -0.18 -0.50 8.56
C ILE A 76 0.09 -1.36 7.32
N LEU A 77 1.34 -1.71 7.11
CA LEU A 77 1.75 -2.57 6.00
C LEU A 77 2.04 -3.97 6.52
N HIS A 78 1.35 -4.95 5.97
CA HIS A 78 1.61 -6.35 6.24
C HIS A 78 2.56 -6.88 5.16
N ASP A 79 3.84 -6.99 5.51
CA ASP A 79 4.90 -7.46 4.61
C ASP A 79 5.30 -8.88 5.02
N PRO A 80 5.08 -9.89 4.15
CA PRO A 80 5.40 -11.27 4.49
C PRO A 80 6.88 -11.62 4.43
N ARG A 81 7.73 -10.71 3.97
CA ARG A 81 9.19 -10.96 3.81
C ARG A 81 9.97 -11.05 5.09
#